data_652055d3625782c5b8114757e96485ff
#
_entry.id   652055d3625782c5b8114757e96485ff
#
_cell.length_a   1.000
_cell.length_b   1.000
_cell.length_c   1.000
_cell.angle_alpha   90.00
_cell.angle_beta   90.00
_cell.angle_gamma   90.00
#
_symmetry.space_group_name_H-M   'P 1'
#
loop_
_entity.id
_entity.type
_entity.pdbx_description
1 polymer ?
#
loop_
_entity_poly.entity_id
_entity_poly.type
_entity_poly.pdbx_seq_one_letter_code
_entity_poly.pdbx_strand_id
1 'polypeptide(L)'
;MHHVCRGSGDAVLFIHGIPTSSQLWSGVIDRMCGTYTCFAVDLPGLGNTPREPCRPDFLHHLAKHIEFLRIQNNIGKWHVVGHDGGSAVAVHYVHAFQRQVRSLALLSPALFPDLKPYYLLECLRKPVIGELLAPVISPIFWNVAMRRASVNQEGMYPPLRLCHEFSGVQGSWKFMRVLRWGKSSEVLARIPGILPGIEVPTIILQGLHDPAIPVSFGRRAQSLIPGSELINVDCGHFIPWNRPGLTAERLCAFFQQQNVKEKLNNESYSVV
;
A
#
# COMPACT_ATOMS: atom_id res chain seq x y z
N MET A 1 -14.52 1.53 7.52
CA MET A 1 -13.36 2.03 6.77
C MET A 1 -13.85 2.72 5.51
N HIS A 2 -13.51 4.02 5.32
CA HIS A 2 -13.88 4.77 4.13
C HIS A 2 -13.19 4.18 2.89
N HIS A 3 -13.86 4.22 1.75
CA HIS A 3 -13.29 3.79 0.47
C HIS A 3 -13.93 4.53 -0.70
N VAL A 4 -13.20 4.58 -1.79
CA VAL A 4 -13.68 5.03 -3.11
C VAL A 4 -13.86 3.79 -3.97
N CYS A 5 -14.98 3.70 -4.68
CA CYS A 5 -15.25 2.64 -5.65
C CYS A 5 -15.55 3.24 -7.02
N ARG A 6 -14.86 2.74 -8.07
CA ARG A 6 -15.07 3.21 -9.46
C ARG A 6 -14.85 2.07 -10.46
N GLY A 7 -15.63 2.08 -11.53
CA GLY A 7 -15.48 1.17 -12.65
C GLY A 7 -16.40 -0.04 -12.61
N SER A 8 -16.13 -0.99 -13.50
CA SER A 8 -16.88 -2.24 -13.65
C SER A 8 -15.94 -3.34 -14.12
N GLY A 9 -16.31 -4.60 -13.85
CA GLY A 9 -15.50 -5.79 -14.14
C GLY A 9 -14.89 -6.41 -12.90
N ASP A 10 -13.79 -7.15 -13.05
CA ASP A 10 -13.13 -7.82 -11.92
C ASP A 10 -12.67 -6.84 -10.85
N ALA A 11 -12.86 -7.22 -9.58
CA ALA A 11 -12.58 -6.34 -8.46
C ALA A 11 -11.08 -6.25 -8.15
N VAL A 12 -10.60 -5.04 -7.86
CA VAL A 12 -9.25 -4.72 -7.40
C VAL A 12 -9.31 -3.89 -6.14
N LEU A 13 -8.64 -4.35 -5.09
CA LEU A 13 -8.45 -3.60 -3.85
C LEU A 13 -7.10 -2.87 -3.86
N PHE A 14 -7.11 -1.58 -3.58
CA PHE A 14 -5.93 -0.73 -3.44
C PHE A 14 -5.76 -0.27 -2.00
N ILE A 15 -4.60 -0.55 -1.40
CA ILE A 15 -4.26 -0.21 -0.02
C ILE A 15 -3.03 0.72 -0.03
N HIS A 16 -3.23 1.96 0.40
CA HIS A 16 -2.15 2.96 0.47
C HIS A 16 -1.28 2.77 1.72
N GLY A 17 -0.12 3.44 1.74
CA GLY A 17 0.77 3.48 2.90
C GLY A 17 0.69 4.79 3.69
N ILE A 18 1.67 4.98 4.58
CA ILE A 18 1.81 6.18 5.38
C ILE A 18 2.74 7.15 4.66
N PRO A 19 2.35 8.38 4.56
CA PRO A 19 1.18 9.11 5.03
C PRO A 19 0.26 9.55 3.89
N THR A 20 -0.28 8.60 3.20
CA THR A 20 -1.14 8.88 2.05
C THR A 20 -2.60 8.46 2.34
N SER A 21 -3.43 8.48 1.32
CA SER A 21 -4.83 8.05 1.37
C SER A 21 -5.20 7.34 0.05
N SER A 22 -6.46 6.98 -0.11
CA SER A 22 -7.01 6.44 -1.35
C SER A 22 -6.69 7.31 -2.58
N GLN A 23 -6.46 8.62 -2.40
CA GLN A 23 -6.08 9.56 -3.45
C GLN A 23 -4.75 9.20 -4.14
N LEU A 24 -3.86 8.46 -3.47
CA LEU A 24 -2.62 7.94 -4.08
C LEU A 24 -2.90 7.20 -5.40
N TRP A 25 -4.03 6.53 -5.46
CA TRP A 25 -4.41 5.65 -6.55
C TRP A 25 -5.23 6.31 -7.66
N SER A 26 -5.61 7.59 -7.52
CA SER A 26 -6.53 8.26 -8.45
C SER A 26 -6.09 8.15 -9.91
N GLY A 27 -4.83 8.46 -10.21
CA GLY A 27 -4.30 8.37 -11.56
C GLY A 27 -4.21 6.96 -12.14
N VAL A 28 -4.05 5.94 -11.27
CA VAL A 28 -4.08 4.52 -11.65
C VAL A 28 -5.53 4.08 -11.89
N ILE A 29 -6.44 4.43 -10.99
CA ILE A 29 -7.86 4.09 -11.09
C ILE A 29 -8.48 4.69 -12.34
N ASP A 30 -8.18 5.95 -12.68
CA ASP A 30 -8.66 6.60 -13.90
C ASP A 30 -8.33 5.82 -15.19
N ARG A 31 -7.24 5.05 -15.17
CA ARG A 31 -6.78 4.23 -16.29
C ARG A 31 -7.30 2.79 -16.26
N MET A 32 -7.68 2.30 -15.08
CA MET A 32 -8.12 0.91 -14.90
C MET A 32 -9.64 0.76 -14.81
N CYS A 33 -10.39 1.80 -14.45
CA CYS A 33 -11.82 1.71 -14.14
C CYS A 33 -12.72 1.38 -15.37
N GLY A 34 -12.19 1.44 -16.58
CA GLY A 34 -12.89 0.93 -17.78
C GLY A 34 -12.96 -0.60 -17.87
N THR A 35 -12.10 -1.32 -17.11
CA THR A 35 -11.97 -2.78 -17.18
C THR A 35 -12.13 -3.45 -15.82
N TYR A 36 -11.84 -2.73 -14.73
CA TYR A 36 -11.85 -3.24 -13.36
C TYR A 36 -12.74 -2.41 -12.44
N THR A 37 -13.37 -3.07 -11.48
CA THR A 37 -14.02 -2.39 -10.34
C THR A 37 -12.95 -2.12 -9.28
N CYS A 38 -12.52 -0.87 -9.17
CA CYS A 38 -11.41 -0.43 -8.33
C CYS A 38 -11.93 0.06 -6.97
N PHE A 39 -11.51 -0.58 -5.89
CA PHE A 39 -11.76 -0.18 -4.51
C PHE A 39 -10.47 0.38 -3.89
N ALA A 40 -10.44 1.65 -3.53
CA ALA A 40 -9.31 2.25 -2.82
C ALA A 40 -9.75 2.63 -1.41
N VAL A 41 -9.18 1.97 -0.40
CA VAL A 41 -9.52 2.20 1.01
C VAL A 41 -8.67 3.30 1.63
N ASP A 42 -9.22 4.00 2.63
CA ASP A 42 -8.47 4.87 3.53
C ASP A 42 -8.18 4.11 4.83
N LEU A 43 -6.90 3.90 5.15
CA LEU A 43 -6.50 3.26 6.41
C LEU A 43 -6.91 4.13 7.63
N PRO A 44 -7.18 3.55 8.80
CA PRO A 44 -7.61 4.30 9.98
C PRO A 44 -6.72 5.51 10.28
N GLY A 45 -7.32 6.67 10.58
CA GLY A 45 -6.64 7.94 10.84
C GLY A 45 -6.02 8.64 9.63
N LEU A 46 -6.17 8.07 8.43
CA LEU A 46 -5.70 8.60 7.15
C LEU A 46 -6.91 8.83 6.23
N GLY A 47 -6.81 9.80 5.33
CA GLY A 47 -7.92 10.19 4.47
C GLY A 47 -9.18 10.50 5.29
N ASN A 48 -10.29 9.87 4.93
CA ASN A 48 -11.60 10.06 5.56
C ASN A 48 -11.97 8.97 6.58
N THR A 49 -11.06 8.02 6.87
CA THR A 49 -11.30 7.02 7.92
C THR A 49 -10.92 7.57 9.28
N PRO A 50 -11.83 7.58 10.27
CA PRO A 50 -11.50 7.96 11.64
C PRO A 50 -10.34 7.14 12.20
N ARG A 51 -9.61 7.75 13.14
CA ARG A 51 -8.54 7.05 13.85
C ARG A 51 -9.12 5.99 14.78
N GLU A 52 -8.52 4.83 14.77
CA GLU A 52 -8.78 3.77 15.75
C GLU A 52 -7.65 3.69 16.80
N PRO A 53 -7.92 3.18 18.01
CA PRO A 53 -6.87 2.88 18.97
C PRO A 53 -5.85 1.87 18.40
N CYS A 54 -4.57 2.09 18.68
CA CYS A 54 -3.55 1.10 18.37
C CYS A 54 -3.80 -0.19 19.17
N ARG A 55 -3.75 -1.34 18.48
CA ARG A 55 -3.96 -2.68 19.06
C ARG A 55 -2.74 -3.55 18.74
N PRO A 56 -2.40 -4.50 19.61
CA PRO A 56 -1.33 -5.45 19.32
C PRO A 56 -1.56 -6.29 18.05
N ASP A 57 -2.83 -6.50 17.68
CA ASP A 57 -3.30 -7.25 16.52
C ASP A 57 -3.75 -6.35 15.36
N PHE A 58 -3.19 -5.14 15.25
CA PHE A 58 -3.62 -4.10 14.32
C PHE A 58 -3.75 -4.58 12.86
N LEU A 59 -2.75 -5.28 12.32
CA LEU A 59 -2.80 -5.80 10.95
C LEU A 59 -3.92 -6.84 10.76
N HIS A 60 -4.16 -7.68 11.76
CA HIS A 60 -5.25 -8.66 11.72
C HIS A 60 -6.62 -7.98 11.77
N HIS A 61 -6.75 -6.94 12.58
CA HIS A 61 -7.97 -6.12 12.63
C HIS A 61 -8.27 -5.45 11.29
N LEU A 62 -7.26 -4.87 10.65
CA LEU A 62 -7.38 -4.30 9.30
C LEU A 62 -7.78 -5.35 8.27
N ALA A 63 -7.19 -6.54 8.33
CA ALA A 63 -7.54 -7.63 7.43
C ALA A 63 -9.02 -8.04 7.57
N LYS A 64 -9.56 -8.05 8.78
CA LYS A 64 -11.01 -8.29 9.01
C LYS A 64 -11.89 -7.19 8.43
N HIS A 65 -11.49 -5.93 8.56
CA HIS A 65 -12.25 -4.82 7.96
C HIS A 65 -12.26 -4.88 6.43
N ILE A 66 -11.14 -5.28 5.83
CA ILE A 66 -11.03 -5.51 4.38
C ILE A 66 -11.93 -6.67 3.94
N GLU A 67 -11.92 -7.77 4.68
CA GLU A 67 -12.77 -8.92 4.38
C GLU A 67 -14.26 -8.56 4.51
N PHE A 68 -14.63 -7.80 5.53
CA PHE A 68 -15.99 -7.28 5.68
C PHE A 68 -16.40 -6.40 4.49
N LEU A 69 -15.51 -5.51 4.01
CA LEU A 69 -15.75 -4.72 2.81
C LEU A 69 -16.00 -5.59 1.58
N ARG A 70 -15.21 -6.64 1.39
CA ARG A 70 -15.39 -7.60 0.30
C ARG A 70 -16.78 -8.26 0.33
N ILE A 71 -17.16 -8.75 1.51
CA ILE A 71 -18.46 -9.43 1.71
C ILE A 71 -19.63 -8.46 1.46
N GLN A 72 -19.57 -7.25 2.01
CA GLN A 72 -20.62 -6.24 1.83
C GLN A 72 -20.86 -5.84 0.36
N ASN A 73 -19.81 -5.94 -0.47
CA ASN A 73 -19.92 -5.63 -1.90
C ASN A 73 -20.13 -6.87 -2.78
N ASN A 74 -20.43 -8.04 -2.18
CA ASN A 74 -20.68 -9.30 -2.89
C ASN A 74 -19.52 -9.72 -3.83
N ILE A 75 -18.27 -9.39 -3.45
CA ILE A 75 -17.08 -9.73 -4.23
C ILE A 75 -16.68 -11.16 -3.90
N GLY A 76 -16.65 -12.05 -4.89
CA GLY A 76 -16.16 -13.42 -4.71
C GLY A 76 -14.67 -13.45 -4.40
N LYS A 77 -13.87 -13.03 -5.37
CA LYS A 77 -12.42 -12.84 -5.24
C LYS A 77 -12.00 -11.51 -5.86
N TRP A 78 -10.90 -10.95 -5.41
CA TRP A 78 -10.30 -9.74 -5.96
C TRP A 78 -8.79 -9.83 -6.10
N HIS A 79 -8.22 -8.96 -6.94
CA HIS A 79 -6.80 -8.66 -6.92
C HIS A 79 -6.52 -7.69 -5.77
N VAL A 80 -5.38 -7.85 -5.10
CA VAL A 80 -5.00 -6.99 -3.96
C VAL A 80 -3.71 -6.26 -4.28
N VAL A 81 -3.71 -4.94 -4.09
CA VAL A 81 -2.57 -4.07 -4.35
C VAL A 81 -2.23 -3.30 -3.08
N GLY A 82 -0.98 -3.38 -2.64
CA GLY A 82 -0.47 -2.64 -1.48
C GLY A 82 0.72 -1.75 -1.83
N HIS A 83 0.78 -0.55 -1.25
CA HIS A 83 1.93 0.35 -1.36
C HIS A 83 2.49 0.67 0.02
N ASP A 84 3.81 0.73 0.18
CA ASP A 84 4.49 1.05 1.43
C ASP A 84 3.95 0.23 2.62
N GLY A 85 3.51 0.84 3.72
CA GLY A 85 2.85 0.18 4.86
C GLY A 85 1.56 -0.57 4.49
N GLY A 86 0.86 -0.15 3.44
CA GLY A 86 -0.28 -0.88 2.88
C GLY A 86 0.10 -2.26 2.32
N SER A 87 1.36 -2.46 1.93
CA SER A 87 1.88 -3.78 1.54
C SER A 87 1.88 -4.77 2.72
N ALA A 88 2.21 -4.32 3.93
CA ALA A 88 2.13 -5.17 5.12
C ALA A 88 0.68 -5.57 5.44
N VAL A 89 -0.26 -4.63 5.27
CA VAL A 89 -1.71 -4.90 5.41
C VAL A 89 -2.17 -5.90 4.34
N ALA A 90 -1.76 -5.70 3.07
CA ALA A 90 -2.08 -6.59 1.95
C ALA A 90 -1.56 -8.01 2.17
N VAL A 91 -0.29 -8.17 2.56
CA VAL A 91 0.33 -9.46 2.87
C VAL A 91 -0.40 -10.16 4.02
N HIS A 92 -0.72 -9.42 5.08
CA HIS A 92 -1.43 -10.01 6.23
C HIS A 92 -2.86 -10.42 5.86
N TYR A 93 -3.55 -9.61 5.04
CA TYR A 93 -4.87 -9.95 4.51
C TYR A 93 -4.81 -11.21 3.62
N VAL A 94 -3.87 -11.28 2.68
CA VAL A 94 -3.69 -12.45 1.83
C VAL A 94 -3.39 -13.70 2.67
N HIS A 95 -2.48 -13.60 3.64
CA HIS A 95 -2.18 -14.73 4.53
C HIS A 95 -3.43 -15.25 5.27
N ALA A 96 -4.31 -14.35 5.74
CA ALA A 96 -5.51 -14.73 6.49
C ALA A 96 -6.66 -15.22 5.58
N PHE A 97 -6.77 -14.69 4.34
CA PHE A 97 -7.90 -14.87 3.44
C PHE A 97 -7.47 -15.24 2.01
N GLN A 98 -6.46 -16.07 1.85
CA GLN A 98 -5.81 -16.38 0.57
C GLN A 98 -6.79 -16.89 -0.50
N ARG A 99 -7.81 -17.65 -0.11
CA ARG A 99 -8.83 -18.20 -1.03
C ARG A 99 -9.70 -17.12 -1.68
N GLN A 100 -9.78 -15.92 -1.11
CA GLN A 100 -10.52 -14.74 -1.59
C GLN A 100 -9.68 -13.83 -2.47
N VAL A 101 -8.41 -14.18 -2.69
CA VAL A 101 -7.48 -13.36 -3.46
C VAL A 101 -7.06 -14.06 -4.75
N ARG A 102 -7.14 -13.36 -5.88
CA ARG A 102 -6.68 -13.85 -7.19
C ARG A 102 -5.19 -13.65 -7.39
N SER A 103 -4.69 -12.50 -6.97
CA SER A 103 -3.26 -12.17 -7.04
C SER A 103 -2.92 -11.01 -6.12
N LEU A 104 -1.63 -10.83 -5.86
CA LEU A 104 -1.08 -9.80 -5.00
C LEU A 104 -0.09 -8.92 -5.78
N ALA A 105 -0.20 -7.60 -5.66
CA ALA A 105 0.78 -6.65 -6.16
C ALA A 105 1.31 -5.78 -5.02
N LEU A 106 2.62 -5.68 -4.90
CA LEU A 106 3.31 -4.94 -3.84
C LEU A 106 4.16 -3.84 -4.44
N LEU A 107 3.93 -2.59 -4.07
CA LEU A 107 4.62 -1.43 -4.61
C LEU A 107 5.46 -0.76 -3.52
N SER A 108 6.78 -0.66 -3.73
CA SER A 108 7.74 -0.18 -2.71
C SER A 108 7.39 -0.72 -1.31
N PRO A 109 7.44 -2.05 -1.09
CA PRO A 109 6.80 -2.69 0.05
C PRO A 109 7.57 -2.54 1.36
N ALA A 110 6.92 -1.97 2.39
CA ALA A 110 7.43 -1.92 3.76
C ALA A 110 7.06 -3.21 4.51
N LEU A 111 7.89 -4.25 4.40
CA LEU A 111 7.60 -5.59 4.94
C LEU A 111 8.54 -6.04 6.06
N PHE A 112 9.62 -5.32 6.31
CA PHE A 112 10.69 -5.81 7.20
C PHE A 112 10.87 -4.93 8.43
N PRO A 113 11.06 -5.54 9.62
CA PRO A 113 11.17 -4.82 10.89
C PRO A 113 12.45 -3.97 11.00
N ASP A 114 13.46 -4.25 10.19
CA ASP A 114 14.71 -3.50 10.08
C ASP A 114 14.61 -2.22 9.24
N LEU A 115 13.41 -1.87 8.77
CA LEU A 115 13.14 -0.59 8.13
C LEU A 115 13.43 0.55 9.11
N LYS A 116 14.43 1.37 8.77
CA LYS A 116 14.82 2.52 9.59
C LYS A 116 14.02 3.75 9.16
N PRO A 117 13.12 4.26 10.01
CA PRO A 117 12.45 5.53 9.73
C PRO A 117 13.47 6.66 9.75
N TYR A 118 13.14 7.77 9.08
CA TYR A 118 13.96 8.98 9.20
C TYR A 118 14.11 9.38 10.67
N TYR A 119 15.35 9.60 11.12
CA TYR A 119 15.66 9.96 12.52
C TYR A 119 14.80 11.12 13.06
N LEU A 120 14.52 12.09 12.21
CA LEU A 120 13.68 13.23 12.54
C LEU A 120 12.24 12.83 12.94
N LEU A 121 11.71 11.76 12.33
CA LEU A 121 10.38 11.24 12.66
C LEU A 121 10.35 10.51 14.01
N GLU A 122 11.46 9.93 14.43
CA GLU A 122 11.56 9.31 15.77
C GLU A 122 11.42 10.35 16.91
N CYS A 123 11.86 11.59 16.69
CA CYS A 123 11.63 12.67 17.64
C CYS A 123 10.15 12.98 17.83
N LEU A 124 9.35 12.88 16.77
CA LEU A 124 7.89 13.12 16.82
C LEU A 124 7.13 12.02 17.57
N ARG A 125 7.73 10.86 17.76
CA ARG A 125 7.12 9.76 18.53
C ARG A 125 7.19 9.96 20.05
N LYS A 126 8.14 10.78 20.52
CA LYS A 126 8.34 11.01 21.95
C LYS A 126 7.22 11.90 22.52
N PRO A 127 6.56 11.47 23.62
CA PRO A 127 5.57 12.32 24.30
C PRO A 127 6.16 13.68 24.69
N VAL A 128 5.35 14.71 24.69
CA VAL A 128 5.67 16.13 24.93
C VAL A 128 6.57 16.73 23.85
N ILE A 129 7.72 16.11 23.57
CA ILE A 129 8.67 16.57 22.53
C ILE A 129 8.00 16.57 21.16
N GLY A 130 7.28 15.50 20.85
CA GLY A 130 6.56 15.40 19.57
C GLY A 130 5.50 16.48 19.41
N GLU A 131 4.72 16.75 20.43
CA GLU A 131 3.68 17.80 20.41
C GLU A 131 4.26 19.19 20.16
N LEU A 132 5.39 19.49 20.76
CA LEU A 132 6.07 20.77 20.61
C LEU A 132 6.76 20.90 19.24
N LEU A 133 7.39 19.84 18.76
CA LEU A 133 8.19 19.87 17.53
C LEU A 133 7.39 19.58 16.25
N ALA A 134 6.24 18.92 16.32
CA ALA A 134 5.48 18.53 15.15
C ALA A 134 5.14 19.72 14.23
N PRO A 135 4.69 20.89 14.71
CA PRO A 135 4.38 22.03 13.84
C PRO A 135 5.58 22.56 13.06
N VAL A 136 6.79 22.38 13.55
CA VAL A 136 8.05 22.82 12.91
C VAL A 136 8.64 21.71 12.03
N ILE A 137 8.76 20.50 12.57
CA ILE A 137 9.42 19.38 11.87
C ILE A 137 8.58 18.86 10.70
N SER A 138 7.25 18.76 10.87
CA SER A 138 6.41 18.15 9.83
C SER A 138 6.44 18.92 8.51
N PRO A 139 6.29 20.24 8.44
CA PRO A 139 6.39 20.99 7.20
C PRO A 139 7.77 20.86 6.52
N ILE A 140 8.84 20.88 7.30
CA ILE A 140 10.21 20.72 6.78
C ILE A 140 10.37 19.29 6.22
N PHE A 141 9.93 18.29 6.97
CA PHE A 141 9.96 16.91 6.52
C PHE A 141 9.20 16.72 5.22
N TRP A 142 7.98 17.26 5.11
CA TRP A 142 7.17 17.15 3.89
C TRP A 142 7.86 17.79 2.69
N ASN A 143 8.39 18.98 2.81
CA ASN A 143 9.09 19.64 1.71
C ASN A 143 10.31 18.85 1.22
N VAL A 144 11.10 18.30 2.14
CA VAL A 144 12.33 17.56 1.78
C VAL A 144 12.00 16.14 1.32
N ALA A 145 11.19 15.41 2.08
CA ALA A 145 10.87 14.00 1.81
C ALA A 145 10.08 13.84 0.51
N MET A 146 9.09 14.72 0.28
CA MET A 146 8.27 14.63 -0.93
C MET A 146 9.08 14.95 -2.20
N ARG A 147 9.98 15.95 -2.16
CA ARG A 147 10.87 16.23 -3.29
C ARG A 147 11.79 15.05 -3.61
N ARG A 148 12.35 14.39 -2.58
CA ARG A 148 13.22 13.21 -2.75
C ARG A 148 12.45 11.98 -3.22
N ALA A 149 11.21 11.82 -2.77
CA ALA A 149 10.37 10.69 -3.12
C ALA A 149 9.69 10.81 -4.50
N SER A 150 9.67 12.02 -5.10
CA SER A 150 9.02 12.32 -6.38
C SER A 150 10.05 12.47 -7.51
N VAL A 151 10.88 11.46 -7.73
CA VAL A 151 11.86 11.41 -8.83
C VAL A 151 11.20 10.81 -10.06
N ASN A 152 11.52 11.35 -11.24
CA ASN A 152 11.04 10.90 -12.55
C ASN A 152 9.51 10.81 -12.66
N GLN A 153 8.84 11.87 -12.22
CA GLN A 153 7.38 11.96 -12.20
C GLN A 153 6.79 12.15 -13.61
N GLU A 154 5.78 11.37 -13.96
CA GLU A 154 4.95 11.56 -15.15
C GLU A 154 3.89 12.63 -14.86
N GLY A 155 3.98 13.78 -15.55
CA GLY A 155 2.98 14.84 -15.44
C GLY A 155 3.10 15.73 -14.19
N MET A 156 2.26 16.75 -14.14
CA MET A 156 2.28 17.79 -13.12
C MET A 156 1.24 17.52 -12.02
N TYR A 157 1.46 16.47 -11.22
CA TYR A 157 0.70 16.29 -9.99
C TYR A 157 1.48 16.91 -8.83
N PRO A 158 0.95 17.95 -8.16
CA PRO A 158 1.65 18.52 -7.03
C PRO A 158 1.71 17.49 -5.89
N PRO A 159 2.92 17.13 -5.41
CA PRO A 159 3.10 16.21 -4.28
C PRO A 159 2.30 16.62 -3.03
N LEU A 160 2.05 17.92 -2.90
CA LEU A 160 1.34 18.54 -1.79
C LEU A 160 -0.12 18.07 -1.63
N ARG A 161 -0.80 17.61 -2.67
CA ARG A 161 -2.19 17.11 -2.54
C ARG A 161 -2.28 15.81 -1.75
N LEU A 162 -1.31 14.91 -1.89
CA LEU A 162 -1.31 13.63 -1.15
C LEU A 162 -1.24 13.82 0.38
N CYS A 163 -0.62 14.90 0.83
CA CYS A 163 -0.36 15.17 2.24
C CYS A 163 -1.04 16.44 2.75
N HIS A 164 -2.01 16.99 2.00
CA HIS A 164 -2.72 18.20 2.39
C HIS A 164 -3.36 18.10 3.78
N GLU A 165 -3.82 16.92 4.14
CA GLU A 165 -4.40 16.63 5.46
C GLU A 165 -3.41 16.78 6.63
N PHE A 166 -2.10 16.81 6.34
CA PHE A 166 -1.02 17.00 7.32
C PHE A 166 -0.43 18.42 7.30
N SER A 167 -1.06 19.36 6.59
CA SER A 167 -0.64 20.75 6.55
C SER A 167 -1.08 21.52 7.79
N GLY A 168 -0.35 22.59 8.14
CA GLY A 168 -0.61 23.41 9.31
C GLY A 168 -0.39 22.69 10.64
N VAL A 169 -0.71 23.37 11.74
CA VAL A 169 -0.47 22.86 13.11
C VAL A 169 -1.28 21.62 13.42
N GLN A 170 -2.57 21.64 13.09
CA GLN A 170 -3.47 20.50 13.34
C GLN A 170 -3.08 19.28 12.49
N GLY A 171 -2.73 19.51 11.23
CA GLY A 171 -2.24 18.46 10.34
C GLY A 171 -0.91 17.86 10.82
N SER A 172 0.00 18.68 11.34
CA SER A 172 1.25 18.21 11.94
C SER A 172 1.01 17.31 13.15
N TRP A 173 0.05 17.63 14.00
CA TRP A 173 -0.34 16.77 15.12
C TRP A 173 -1.05 15.50 14.65
N LYS A 174 -1.87 15.58 13.59
CA LYS A 174 -2.46 14.38 12.97
C LYS A 174 -1.36 13.43 12.49
N PHE A 175 -0.38 13.92 11.77
CA PHE A 175 0.75 13.13 11.30
C PHE A 175 1.56 12.49 12.44
N MET A 176 1.91 13.26 13.47
CA MET A 176 2.56 12.74 14.66
C MET A 176 1.78 11.59 15.31
N ARG A 177 0.46 11.72 15.41
CA ARG A 177 -0.40 10.66 15.96
C ARG A 177 -0.40 9.40 15.10
N VAL A 178 -0.34 9.54 13.78
CA VAL A 178 -0.19 8.40 12.84
C VAL A 178 1.15 7.71 13.04
N LEU A 179 2.23 8.45 13.19
CA LEU A 179 3.56 7.89 13.48
C LEU A 179 3.60 7.09 14.79
N ARG A 180 2.74 7.40 15.75
CA ARG A 180 2.63 6.72 17.06
C ARG A 180 1.80 5.44 17.03
N TRP A 181 1.30 4.99 15.89
CA TRP A 181 0.56 3.72 15.81
C TRP A 181 1.38 2.48 16.16
N GLY A 182 2.68 2.57 16.04
CA GLY A 182 3.61 1.52 16.39
C GLY A 182 4.97 1.75 15.74
N LYS A 183 6.00 1.12 16.27
CA LYS A 183 7.29 1.09 15.60
C LYS A 183 7.23 0.07 14.48
N SER A 184 7.87 0.36 13.34
CA SER A 184 7.97 -0.58 12.23
C SER A 184 8.50 -1.94 12.67
N SER A 185 9.48 -1.95 13.59
CA SER A 185 10.05 -3.17 14.17
C SER A 185 9.04 -4.04 14.92
N GLU A 186 8.00 -3.46 15.50
CA GLU A 186 6.96 -4.21 16.23
C GLU A 186 5.82 -4.63 15.28
N VAL A 187 5.32 -3.69 14.47
CA VAL A 187 4.20 -3.92 13.54
C VAL A 187 4.57 -4.93 12.46
N LEU A 188 5.81 -4.85 11.94
CA LEU A 188 6.29 -5.70 10.85
C LEU A 188 6.99 -6.98 11.32
N ALA A 189 7.14 -7.19 12.64
CA ALA A 189 7.93 -8.29 13.20
C ALA A 189 7.53 -9.68 12.68
N ARG A 190 6.24 -9.89 12.43
CA ARG A 190 5.68 -11.18 11.99
C ARG A 190 5.62 -11.32 10.46
N ILE A 191 5.75 -10.22 9.70
CA ILE A 191 5.58 -10.24 8.24
C ILE A 191 6.57 -11.16 7.54
N PRO A 192 7.90 -11.13 7.84
CA PRO A 192 8.86 -12.02 7.16
C PRO A 192 8.52 -13.51 7.32
N GLY A 193 7.95 -13.89 8.46
CA GLY A 193 7.59 -15.28 8.73
C GLY A 193 6.37 -15.80 7.95
N ILE A 194 5.52 -14.91 7.46
CA ILE A 194 4.32 -15.30 6.69
C ILE A 194 4.54 -15.23 5.17
N LEU A 195 5.58 -14.54 4.69
CA LEU A 195 5.86 -14.39 3.26
C LEU A 195 6.03 -15.72 2.52
N PRO A 196 6.72 -16.75 3.07
CA PRO A 196 6.85 -18.03 2.41
C PRO A 196 5.53 -18.80 2.21
N GLY A 197 4.50 -18.47 2.99
CA GLY A 197 3.17 -19.05 2.88
C GLY A 197 2.23 -18.32 1.92
N ILE A 198 2.68 -17.32 1.19
CA ILE A 198 1.91 -16.64 0.14
C ILE A 198 1.95 -17.49 -1.13
N GLU A 199 0.82 -18.10 -1.47
CA GLU A 199 0.69 -18.99 -2.64
C GLU A 199 0.06 -18.31 -3.86
N VAL A 200 -0.60 -17.14 -3.66
CA VAL A 200 -1.21 -16.41 -4.76
C VAL A 200 -0.13 -15.79 -5.66
N PRO A 201 -0.34 -15.77 -6.99
CA PRO A 201 0.56 -15.09 -7.91
C PRO A 201 0.89 -13.68 -7.42
N THR A 202 2.18 -13.34 -7.35
CA THR A 202 2.62 -12.07 -6.76
C THR A 202 3.58 -11.33 -7.69
N ILE A 203 3.33 -10.01 -7.87
CA ILE A 203 4.24 -9.07 -8.54
C ILE A 203 4.71 -8.00 -7.55
N ILE A 204 5.97 -7.62 -7.64
CA ILE A 204 6.60 -6.58 -6.82
C ILE A 204 7.11 -5.48 -7.76
N LEU A 205 6.65 -4.24 -7.57
CA LEU A 205 7.19 -3.06 -8.24
C LEU A 205 8.02 -2.26 -7.23
N GLN A 206 9.31 -2.05 -7.52
CA GLN A 206 10.22 -1.34 -6.62
C GLN A 206 10.79 -0.10 -7.28
N GLY A 207 10.61 1.07 -6.65
CA GLY A 207 11.24 2.31 -7.10
C GLY A 207 12.76 2.25 -6.94
N LEU A 208 13.50 2.52 -8.03
CA LEU A 208 14.98 2.50 -8.01
C LEU A 208 15.58 3.64 -7.18
N HIS A 209 14.88 4.76 -7.11
CA HIS A 209 15.30 5.96 -6.39
C HIS A 209 14.47 6.21 -5.12
N ASP A 210 13.90 5.14 -4.55
CA ASP A 210 13.09 5.22 -3.34
C ASP A 210 13.97 5.55 -2.12
N PRO A 211 13.82 6.75 -1.51
CA PRO A 211 14.61 7.13 -0.36
C PRO A 211 14.08 6.57 0.97
N ALA A 212 12.86 5.99 0.96
CA ALA A 212 12.19 5.48 2.15
C ALA A 212 12.33 3.96 2.27
N ILE A 213 12.11 3.23 1.16
CA ILE A 213 12.18 1.78 1.11
C ILE A 213 13.33 1.36 0.19
N PRO A 214 14.45 0.89 0.71
CA PRO A 214 15.61 0.48 -0.09
C PRO A 214 15.25 -0.60 -1.12
N VAL A 215 15.88 -0.55 -2.31
CA VAL A 215 15.69 -1.56 -3.38
C VAL A 215 15.96 -2.99 -2.89
N SER A 216 16.87 -3.15 -1.91
CA SER A 216 17.14 -4.45 -1.27
C SER A 216 15.89 -5.07 -0.63
N PHE A 217 14.90 -4.27 -0.22
CA PHE A 217 13.67 -4.76 0.38
C PHE A 217 12.77 -5.44 -0.65
N GLY A 218 12.67 -4.89 -1.87
CA GLY A 218 11.97 -5.55 -2.98
C GLY A 218 12.61 -6.89 -3.34
N ARG A 219 13.94 -6.94 -3.42
CA ARG A 219 14.69 -8.19 -3.68
C ARG A 219 14.50 -9.23 -2.56
N ARG A 220 14.54 -8.78 -1.31
CA ARG A 220 14.30 -9.65 -0.15
C ARG A 220 12.86 -10.16 -0.12
N ALA A 221 11.88 -9.34 -0.46
CA ALA A 221 10.49 -9.78 -0.60
C ALA A 221 10.36 -10.85 -1.70
N GLN A 222 10.97 -10.63 -2.87
CA GLN A 222 11.00 -11.60 -3.96
C GLN A 222 11.61 -12.94 -3.53
N SER A 223 12.72 -12.92 -2.78
CA SER A 223 13.37 -14.16 -2.32
C SER A 223 12.54 -14.95 -1.30
N LEU A 224 11.60 -14.32 -0.61
CA LEU A 224 10.77 -14.94 0.42
C LEU A 224 9.36 -15.32 -0.07
N ILE A 225 8.85 -14.69 -1.13
CA ILE A 225 7.52 -15.00 -1.69
C ILE A 225 7.71 -15.93 -2.89
N PRO A 226 7.30 -17.21 -2.82
CA PRO A 226 7.52 -18.18 -3.88
C PRO A 226 6.88 -17.74 -5.21
N GLY A 227 7.62 -17.87 -6.31
CA GLY A 227 7.12 -17.57 -7.65
C GLY A 227 6.80 -16.09 -7.92
N SER A 228 7.19 -15.17 -7.02
CA SER A 228 6.97 -13.74 -7.24
C SER A 228 7.91 -13.15 -8.28
N GLU A 229 7.40 -12.17 -9.04
CA GLU A 229 8.14 -11.38 -10.01
C GLU A 229 8.53 -10.02 -9.42
N LEU A 230 9.78 -9.57 -9.66
CA LEU A 230 10.24 -8.23 -9.26
C LEU A 230 10.52 -7.38 -10.50
N ILE A 231 9.89 -6.22 -10.57
CA ILE A 231 10.13 -5.19 -11.57
C ILE A 231 10.66 -3.93 -10.87
N ASN A 232 11.85 -3.50 -11.26
CA ASN A 232 12.39 -2.22 -10.84
C ASN A 232 11.86 -1.10 -11.74
N VAL A 233 11.33 -0.06 -11.12
CA VAL A 233 10.75 1.10 -11.81
C VAL A 233 11.67 2.31 -11.62
N ASP A 234 11.99 2.99 -12.72
CA ASP A 234 12.80 4.22 -12.68
C ASP A 234 11.97 5.39 -12.15
N CYS A 235 11.75 5.40 -10.84
CA CYS A 235 11.05 6.46 -10.11
C CYS A 235 11.40 6.42 -8.62
N GLY A 236 10.82 7.37 -7.85
CA GLY A 236 10.94 7.44 -6.40
C GLY A 236 9.97 6.50 -5.67
N HIS A 237 9.61 6.89 -4.45
CA HIS A 237 8.79 6.09 -3.53
C HIS A 237 7.34 5.91 -3.99
N PHE A 238 6.70 6.98 -4.46
CA PHE A 238 5.27 6.99 -4.78
C PHE A 238 5.01 6.50 -6.21
N ILE A 239 5.32 5.23 -6.49
CA ILE A 239 5.16 4.62 -7.83
C ILE A 239 3.77 4.89 -8.43
N PRO A 240 2.63 4.71 -7.71
CA PRO A 240 1.29 4.95 -8.27
C PRO A 240 1.03 6.41 -8.64
N TRP A 241 1.72 7.33 -7.97
CA TRP A 241 1.60 8.77 -8.19
C TRP A 241 2.57 9.29 -9.23
N ASN A 242 3.83 8.82 -9.16
CA ASN A 242 4.89 9.27 -10.04
C ASN A 242 4.76 8.69 -11.46
N ARG A 243 4.27 7.44 -11.57
CA ARG A 243 4.16 6.67 -12.80
C ARG A 243 2.79 5.99 -12.91
N PRO A 244 1.67 6.73 -12.88
CA PRO A 244 0.34 6.14 -12.89
C PRO A 244 0.05 5.34 -14.17
N GLY A 245 0.55 5.78 -15.32
CA GLY A 245 0.41 5.09 -16.59
C GLY A 245 1.11 3.73 -16.59
N LEU A 246 2.39 3.72 -16.26
CA LEU A 246 3.19 2.49 -16.12
C LEU A 246 2.58 1.56 -15.07
N THR A 247 2.16 2.09 -13.91
CA THR A 247 1.57 1.29 -12.84
C THR A 247 0.31 0.59 -13.32
N ALA A 248 -0.61 1.32 -13.95
CA ALA A 248 -1.83 0.73 -14.50
C ALA A 248 -1.54 -0.32 -15.57
N GLU A 249 -0.63 -0.05 -16.50
CA GLU A 249 -0.20 -0.99 -17.55
C GLU A 249 0.31 -2.30 -16.95
N ARG A 250 1.24 -2.24 -15.98
CA ARG A 250 1.83 -3.43 -15.35
C ARG A 250 0.82 -4.22 -14.54
N LEU A 251 -0.04 -3.55 -13.79
CA LEU A 251 -1.11 -4.21 -13.03
C LEU A 251 -2.13 -4.88 -13.96
N CYS A 252 -2.59 -4.19 -15.02
CA CYS A 252 -3.53 -4.76 -15.97
C CYS A 252 -2.95 -5.99 -16.68
N ALA A 253 -1.72 -5.91 -17.18
CA ALA A 253 -1.05 -7.03 -17.83
C ALA A 253 -0.92 -8.24 -16.89
N PHE A 254 -0.50 -7.99 -15.66
CA PHE A 254 -0.37 -9.04 -14.64
C PHE A 254 -1.73 -9.67 -14.30
N PHE A 255 -2.77 -8.89 -14.05
CA PHE A 255 -4.10 -9.40 -13.70
C PHE A 255 -4.75 -10.18 -14.84
N GLN A 256 -4.61 -9.72 -16.10
CA GLN A 256 -5.10 -10.43 -17.27
C GLN A 256 -4.48 -11.83 -17.39
N GLN A 257 -3.17 -11.94 -17.18
CA GLN A 257 -2.49 -13.24 -17.19
C GLN A 257 -3.06 -14.19 -16.12
N GLN A 258 -3.35 -13.69 -14.93
CA GLN A 258 -3.91 -14.52 -13.86
C GLN A 258 -5.36 -14.94 -14.14
N ASN A 259 -6.16 -14.04 -14.70
CA ASN A 259 -7.54 -14.33 -15.08
C ASN A 259 -7.62 -15.41 -16.18
N VAL A 260 -6.72 -15.38 -17.15
CA VAL A 260 -6.63 -16.42 -18.20
C VAL A 260 -6.23 -17.76 -17.59
N LYS A 261 -5.22 -17.81 -16.71
CA LYS A 261 -4.81 -19.05 -16.02
C LYS A 261 -5.93 -19.64 -15.17
N GLU A 262 -6.69 -18.81 -14.45
CA GLU A 262 -7.81 -19.28 -13.61
C GLU A 262 -8.93 -19.88 -14.48
N LYS A 263 -9.24 -19.28 -15.64
CA LYS A 263 -10.24 -19.83 -16.60
C LYS A 263 -9.81 -21.19 -17.15
N LEU A 264 -8.58 -21.30 -17.63
CA LEU A 264 -8.05 -22.56 -18.19
C LEU A 264 -8.04 -23.68 -17.16
N ASN A 265 -7.67 -23.39 -15.89
CA ASN A 265 -7.72 -24.37 -14.83
C ASN A 265 -9.16 -24.83 -14.53
N ASN A 266 -10.14 -23.92 -14.51
CA ASN A 266 -11.54 -24.28 -14.24
C ASN A 266 -12.14 -25.12 -15.39
N GLU A 267 -11.78 -24.84 -16.64
CA GLU A 267 -12.23 -25.63 -17.81
C GLU A 267 -11.64 -27.04 -17.78
N SER A 268 -10.38 -27.23 -17.34
CA SER A 268 -9.76 -28.55 -17.23
C SER A 268 -10.39 -29.43 -16.14
N TYR A 269 -11.00 -28.86 -15.10
CA TYR A 269 -11.71 -29.59 -14.05
C TYR A 269 -13.18 -29.89 -14.40
N SER A 270 -13.77 -29.22 -15.41
CA SER A 270 -15.16 -29.46 -15.83
C SER A 270 -15.30 -30.59 -16.87
N VAL A 271 -14.19 -31.17 -17.34
CA VAL A 271 -14.14 -32.22 -18.35
C VAL A 271 -13.88 -33.62 -17.75
N VAL A 272 -13.81 -33.71 -16.42
CA VAL A 272 -13.69 -34.97 -15.66
C VAL A 272 -14.98 -35.23 -14.90
#